data_d31709280805e4724ec24b789eabf3b2
#
_entry.id   d31709280805e4724ec24b789eabf3b2
#
_cell.length_a   1.000
_cell.length_b   1.000
_cell.length_c   1.000
_cell.angle_alpha   90.00
_cell.angle_beta   90.00
_cell.angle_gamma   90.00
#
_symmetry.space_group_name_H-M   'P 1'
#
loop_
_entity.id
_entity.type
_entity.pdbx_description
1 polymer ?
#
loop_
_entity_poly.entity_id
_entity_poly.type
_entity_poly.pdbx_seq_one_letter_code
_entity_poly.pdbx_strand_id
1 'polypeptide(L)'
;MLDRYKSAVDNKSTALPRHYANLYYNGQAGKLSIDFNADILWYKSRELSLSDELSEMGENRTVNTVSTSHNRMFAEKLVVSHPLWRGQIQAGEEYTNTRTSNIFTANIPEVPDADNRVDESNIAAFVEMAQQFGSLNIGVGLRYEHVKFDYYETGRLRDGQSKTYNNLFPSLNVAAQTGPVRMGLNYSGKTVRPGYGQLDGAVSYINRLTFETGNPYLKPTKMQTVEYMAQWRQFFAQLSYTYFKDGVYHITEPYGADGEATIIRTANLDHRHYFQAFLGGQFKVGIWQPRVNVGVMKQWLSLPVNGETMKMNNPGFLVQWMNAVHLPYDIWLNVDAQLMSRSWDNNMKLSNTPWHVNAKIYKGFLNNALSVTLEAKDLFNSSRRDMIMYSDAVQIVQKNFSTGRSVMLTLQYRFNTTRDRYRGTGAGNSEKSRF
;
A
#
# COMPACT_ATOMS: atom_id res chain seq x y z
N MET A 1 -25.93 9.77 -30.24
CA MET A 1 -26.88 9.28 -29.22
C MET A 1 -26.05 8.52 -28.19
N LEU A 2 -26.17 8.79 -26.88
CA LEU A 2 -25.35 8.09 -25.88
C LEU A 2 -25.99 6.73 -25.58
N ASP A 3 -25.26 5.63 -25.82
CA ASP A 3 -25.70 4.31 -25.41
C ASP A 3 -25.59 4.17 -23.86
N ARG A 4 -26.57 3.47 -23.29
CA ARG A 4 -26.58 3.09 -21.88
C ARG A 4 -26.51 1.60 -21.77
N TYR A 5 -25.57 1.13 -20.95
CA TYR A 5 -25.50 -0.30 -20.66
C TYR A 5 -25.29 -0.54 -19.16
N LYS A 6 -25.76 -1.69 -18.72
CA LYS A 6 -25.55 -2.21 -17.37
C LYS A 6 -24.60 -3.38 -17.47
N SER A 7 -23.57 -3.39 -16.62
CA SER A 7 -22.66 -4.51 -16.48
C SER A 7 -22.83 -5.12 -15.09
N ALA A 8 -22.99 -6.44 -15.04
CA ALA A 8 -22.94 -7.23 -13.83
C ALA A 8 -21.70 -8.10 -13.91
N VAL A 9 -20.83 -8.01 -12.90
CA VAL A 9 -19.56 -8.76 -12.86
C VAL A 9 -19.59 -9.73 -11.68
N ASP A 10 -19.44 -11.02 -11.96
CA ASP A 10 -19.26 -12.08 -10.97
C ASP A 10 -17.81 -12.60 -11.01
N ASN A 11 -17.07 -12.33 -9.95
CA ASN A 11 -15.69 -12.77 -9.78
C ASN A 11 -15.61 -13.96 -8.84
N LYS A 12 -15.16 -15.10 -9.35
CA LYS A 12 -14.92 -16.33 -8.59
C LYS A 12 -13.44 -16.59 -8.45
N SER A 13 -12.93 -16.38 -7.24
CA SER A 13 -11.56 -16.79 -6.89
C SER A 13 -11.59 -18.19 -6.29
N THR A 14 -10.84 -19.11 -6.90
CA THR A 14 -10.67 -20.45 -6.34
C THR A 14 -9.60 -20.39 -5.24
N ALA A 15 -10.01 -20.65 -4.00
CA ALA A 15 -9.10 -20.75 -2.87
C ALA A 15 -8.23 -22.01 -3.01
N LEU A 16 -7.00 -21.85 -3.49
CA LEU A 16 -5.99 -22.89 -3.55
C LEU A 16 -5.05 -22.80 -2.35
N PRO A 17 -4.46 -23.90 -1.89
CA PRO A 17 -3.53 -23.88 -0.77
C PRO A 17 -2.37 -22.92 -1.00
N ARG A 18 -2.09 -22.08 0.00
CA ARG A 18 -0.88 -21.27 0.08
C ARG A 18 0.07 -21.95 1.07
N HIS A 19 1.27 -22.22 0.60
CA HIS A 19 2.29 -22.85 1.42
C HIS A 19 3.32 -21.81 1.81
N TYR A 20 3.58 -21.74 3.10
CA TYR A 20 4.57 -20.87 3.68
C TYR A 20 5.42 -21.64 4.69
N ALA A 21 6.73 -21.56 4.56
CA ALA A 21 7.67 -22.09 5.53
C ALA A 21 8.66 -20.98 5.93
N ASN A 22 8.94 -20.90 7.22
CA ASN A 22 9.95 -19.99 7.77
C ASN A 22 10.90 -20.78 8.65
N LEU A 23 12.19 -20.59 8.44
CA LEU A 23 13.27 -21.00 9.32
C LEU A 23 13.92 -19.74 9.88
N TYR A 24 14.06 -19.68 11.20
CA TYR A 24 14.74 -18.55 11.81
C TYR A 24 15.66 -18.97 12.94
N TYR A 25 16.68 -18.18 13.14
CA TYR A 25 17.57 -18.24 14.30
C TYR A 25 17.74 -16.83 14.88
N ASN A 26 17.48 -16.68 16.17
CA ASN A 26 17.73 -15.43 16.90
C ASN A 26 18.47 -15.76 18.18
N GLY A 27 19.72 -15.35 18.27
CA GLY A 27 20.58 -15.72 19.36
C GLY A 27 21.75 -14.75 19.58
N GLN A 28 22.53 -15.03 20.61
CA GLN A 28 23.71 -14.25 20.96
C GLN A 28 24.94 -15.16 21.11
N ALA A 29 26.08 -14.71 20.57
CA ALA A 29 27.40 -15.29 20.76
C ALA A 29 28.30 -14.21 21.40
N GLY A 30 28.45 -14.25 22.73
CA GLY A 30 29.08 -13.20 23.50
C GLY A 30 28.34 -11.87 23.37
N LYS A 31 28.96 -10.83 22.79
CA LYS A 31 28.35 -9.52 22.52
C LYS A 31 27.70 -9.43 21.14
N LEU A 32 27.86 -10.45 20.33
CA LEU A 32 27.32 -10.47 18.97
C LEU A 32 25.88 -11.00 19.00
N SER A 33 24.94 -10.24 18.51
CA SER A 33 23.56 -10.70 18.26
C SER A 33 23.43 -11.11 16.81
N ILE A 34 22.81 -12.26 16.57
CA ILE A 34 22.60 -12.82 15.24
C ILE A 34 21.10 -13.04 15.04
N ASP A 35 20.56 -12.50 13.96
CA ASP A 35 19.18 -12.72 13.50
C ASP A 35 19.23 -13.23 12.06
N PHE A 36 18.85 -14.48 11.88
CA PHE A 36 18.75 -15.14 10.58
C PHE A 36 17.31 -15.54 10.33
N ASN A 37 16.82 -15.28 9.12
CA ASN A 37 15.51 -15.70 8.66
C ASN A 37 15.62 -16.23 7.24
N ALA A 38 14.93 -17.34 6.95
CA ALA A 38 14.74 -17.85 5.61
C ALA A 38 13.27 -18.20 5.39
N ASP A 39 12.70 -17.67 4.32
CA ASP A 39 11.28 -17.78 4.00
C ASP A 39 11.08 -18.40 2.62
N ILE A 40 10.16 -19.34 2.54
CA ILE A 40 9.71 -19.96 1.30
C ILE A 40 8.21 -19.77 1.20
N LEU A 41 7.75 -19.24 0.05
CA LEU A 41 6.34 -19.06 -0.26
C LEU A 41 6.08 -19.64 -1.65
N TRP A 42 5.03 -20.46 -1.77
CA TRP A 42 4.52 -20.87 -3.09
C TRP A 42 3.02 -21.08 -3.05
N TYR A 43 2.35 -20.62 -4.07
CA TYR A 43 0.92 -20.81 -4.23
C TYR A 43 0.50 -20.62 -5.68
N LYS A 44 -0.69 -21.14 -5.98
CA LYS A 44 -1.40 -20.95 -7.23
C LYS A 44 -2.71 -20.22 -6.94
N SER A 45 -3.11 -19.30 -7.80
CA SER A 45 -4.44 -18.70 -7.77
C SER A 45 -5.11 -18.85 -9.13
N ARG A 46 -6.42 -19.00 -9.12
CA ARG A 46 -7.24 -18.99 -10.33
C ARG A 46 -8.45 -18.11 -10.08
N GLU A 47 -8.62 -17.15 -10.97
CA GLU A 47 -9.74 -16.22 -10.96
C GLU A 47 -10.53 -16.39 -12.26
N LEU A 48 -11.82 -16.53 -12.12
CA LEU A 48 -12.79 -16.53 -13.21
C LEU A 48 -13.63 -15.27 -13.05
N SER A 49 -13.68 -14.42 -14.07
CA SER A 49 -14.56 -13.26 -14.12
C SER A 49 -15.58 -13.45 -15.22
N LEU A 50 -16.84 -13.31 -14.86
CA LEU A 50 -17.99 -13.31 -15.77
C LEU A 50 -18.59 -11.91 -15.77
N SER A 51 -18.61 -11.25 -16.91
CA SER A 51 -19.21 -9.94 -17.09
C SER A 51 -20.39 -10.05 -18.06
N ASP A 52 -21.59 -9.81 -17.55
CA ASP A 52 -22.83 -9.75 -18.36
C ASP A 52 -23.21 -8.30 -18.59
N GLU A 53 -23.26 -7.87 -19.84
CA GLU A 53 -23.62 -6.52 -20.25
C GLU A 53 -24.92 -6.50 -21.01
N LEU A 54 -25.86 -5.66 -20.54
CA LEU A 54 -27.13 -5.37 -21.19
C LEU A 54 -27.05 -3.96 -21.78
N SER A 55 -27.21 -3.82 -23.09
CA SER A 55 -27.22 -2.56 -23.81
C SER A 55 -28.65 -2.14 -24.11
N GLU A 56 -28.96 -0.83 -24.03
CA GLU A 56 -30.26 -0.29 -24.43
C GLU A 56 -30.37 -0.13 -25.96
N MET A 57 -29.26 -0.01 -26.67
CA MET A 57 -29.21 0.32 -28.10
C MET A 57 -28.41 -0.67 -28.94
N GLY A 58 -27.61 -1.52 -28.33
CA GLY A 58 -26.74 -2.50 -29.00
C GLY A 58 -27.00 -3.93 -28.55
N GLU A 59 -26.14 -4.83 -28.94
CA GLU A 59 -26.22 -6.23 -28.55
C GLU A 59 -25.77 -6.44 -27.09
N ASN A 60 -26.46 -7.35 -26.41
CA ASN A 60 -26.00 -7.86 -25.12
C ASN A 60 -24.71 -8.67 -25.28
N ARG A 61 -23.87 -8.65 -24.27
CA ARG A 61 -22.56 -9.28 -24.34
C ARG A 61 -22.24 -10.02 -23.05
N THR A 62 -21.73 -11.23 -23.16
CA THR A 62 -21.18 -11.99 -22.03
C THR A 62 -19.70 -12.23 -22.25
N VAL A 63 -18.88 -11.74 -21.34
CA VAL A 63 -17.42 -11.88 -21.37
C VAL A 63 -16.97 -12.76 -20.23
N ASN A 64 -16.24 -13.82 -20.57
CA ASN A 64 -15.58 -14.71 -19.63
C ASN A 64 -14.07 -14.52 -19.71
N THR A 65 -13.42 -14.27 -18.57
CA THR A 65 -11.98 -14.26 -18.49
C THR A 65 -11.49 -15.22 -17.42
N VAL A 66 -10.38 -15.86 -17.66
CA VAL A 66 -9.72 -16.75 -16.70
C VAL A 66 -8.27 -16.33 -16.54
N SER A 67 -7.89 -16.01 -15.32
CA SER A 67 -6.50 -15.74 -14.93
C SER A 67 -6.00 -16.87 -14.02
N THR A 68 -4.86 -17.44 -14.35
CA THR A 68 -4.19 -18.46 -13.54
C THR A 68 -2.77 -18.02 -13.24
N SER A 69 -2.49 -17.74 -11.98
CA SER A 69 -1.16 -17.28 -11.53
C SER A 69 -0.47 -18.35 -10.70
N HIS A 70 0.82 -18.51 -10.91
CA HIS A 70 1.72 -19.33 -10.11
C HIS A 70 2.80 -18.44 -9.51
N ASN A 71 2.90 -18.44 -8.20
CA ASN A 71 3.80 -17.58 -7.47
C ASN A 71 4.72 -18.40 -6.57
N ARG A 72 6.00 -18.10 -6.57
CA ARG A 72 6.98 -18.66 -5.64
C ARG A 72 8.03 -17.61 -5.28
N MET A 73 8.47 -17.69 -4.04
CA MET A 73 9.50 -16.84 -3.49
C MET A 73 10.38 -17.65 -2.55
N PHE A 74 11.66 -17.44 -2.65
CA PHE A 74 12.64 -17.73 -1.62
C PHE A 74 13.26 -16.43 -1.15
N ALA A 75 13.44 -16.27 0.14
CA ALA A 75 14.12 -15.11 0.72
C ALA A 75 14.94 -15.55 1.92
N GLU A 76 16.12 -14.96 2.09
CA GLU A 76 16.93 -15.09 3.29
C GLU A 76 17.42 -13.71 3.72
N LYS A 77 17.62 -13.56 5.02
CA LYS A 77 18.12 -12.34 5.65
C LYS A 77 18.96 -12.68 6.85
N LEU A 78 20.16 -12.15 6.88
CA LEU A 78 21.07 -12.24 8.01
C LEU A 78 21.38 -10.83 8.52
N VAL A 79 21.20 -10.62 9.82
CA VAL A 79 21.57 -9.38 10.50
C VAL A 79 22.46 -9.73 11.68
N VAL A 80 23.60 -9.06 11.76
CA VAL A 80 24.57 -9.19 12.85
C VAL A 80 24.70 -7.83 13.52
N SER A 81 24.55 -7.78 14.85
CA SER A 81 24.64 -6.55 15.63
C SER A 81 25.66 -6.70 16.75
N HIS A 82 26.42 -5.65 17.02
CA HIS A 82 27.42 -5.59 18.08
C HIS A 82 27.31 -4.25 18.83
N PRO A 83 27.39 -4.25 20.18
CA PRO A 83 27.54 -3.01 20.94
C PRO A 83 28.79 -2.26 20.52
N LEU A 84 28.67 -0.97 20.27
CA LEU A 84 29.79 -0.11 19.89
C LEU A 84 29.66 1.23 20.62
N TRP A 85 30.64 1.57 21.43
CA TRP A 85 30.70 2.77 22.28
C TRP A 85 29.43 2.93 23.14
N ARG A 86 28.58 3.94 22.86
CA ARG A 86 27.33 4.22 23.60
C ARG A 86 26.08 3.76 22.85
N GLY A 87 26.26 2.86 21.92
CA GLY A 87 25.17 2.38 21.08
C GLY A 87 25.50 1.03 20.46
N GLN A 88 25.17 0.88 19.18
CA GLN A 88 25.39 -0.35 18.44
C GLN A 88 25.71 -0.09 16.98
N ILE A 89 26.40 -1.03 16.37
CA ILE A 89 26.52 -1.18 14.93
C ILE A 89 25.83 -2.46 14.51
N GLN A 90 25.16 -2.43 13.38
CA GLN A 90 24.62 -3.63 12.75
C GLN A 90 24.97 -3.64 11.27
N ALA A 91 25.19 -4.83 10.76
CA ALA A 91 25.37 -5.10 9.33
C ALA A 91 24.52 -6.29 8.94
N GLY A 92 24.06 -6.31 7.71
CA GLY A 92 23.24 -7.42 7.25
C GLY A 92 23.20 -7.52 5.75
N GLU A 93 22.69 -8.67 5.31
CA GLU A 93 22.39 -8.97 3.93
C GLU A 93 20.98 -9.51 3.80
N GLU A 94 20.41 -9.38 2.62
CA GLU A 94 19.12 -9.95 2.25
C GLU A 94 19.19 -10.40 0.80
N TYR A 95 18.82 -11.66 0.54
CA TYR A 95 18.64 -12.19 -0.79
C TYR A 95 17.20 -12.60 -0.99
N THR A 96 16.63 -12.24 -2.13
CA THR A 96 15.30 -12.69 -2.53
C THR A 96 15.32 -13.18 -3.97
N ASN A 97 14.58 -14.25 -4.23
CA ASN A 97 14.32 -14.77 -5.56
C ASN A 97 12.83 -15.05 -5.70
N THR A 98 12.20 -14.40 -6.66
CA THR A 98 10.77 -14.53 -6.93
C THR A 98 10.54 -14.96 -8.36
N ARG A 99 9.50 -15.78 -8.56
CA ARG A 99 8.96 -16.10 -9.86
C ARG A 99 7.45 -16.02 -9.82
N THR A 100 6.91 -15.22 -10.71
CA THR A 100 5.46 -15.08 -10.92
C THR A 100 5.16 -15.35 -12.39
N SER A 101 4.22 -16.23 -12.68
CA SER A 101 3.69 -16.42 -14.02
C SER A 101 2.19 -16.27 -14.02
N ASN A 102 1.65 -15.71 -15.09
CA ASN A 102 0.22 -15.54 -15.29
C ASN A 102 -0.17 -16.03 -16.70
N ILE A 103 -1.13 -16.95 -16.74
CA ILE A 103 -1.79 -17.36 -17.98
C ILE A 103 -3.19 -16.76 -17.94
N PHE A 104 -3.49 -15.92 -18.91
CA PHE A 104 -4.75 -15.20 -19.03
C PHE A 104 -5.42 -15.59 -20.35
N THR A 105 -6.73 -15.89 -20.30
CA THR A 105 -7.53 -16.23 -21.49
C THR A 105 -8.88 -15.52 -21.44
N ALA A 106 -9.40 -15.14 -22.60
CA ALA A 106 -10.71 -14.51 -22.74
C ALA A 106 -11.50 -15.13 -23.92
N ASN A 107 -12.83 -15.02 -23.85
CA ASN A 107 -13.71 -15.53 -24.92
C ASN A 107 -14.02 -14.47 -25.99
N ILE A 108 -13.31 -13.36 -26.02
CA ILE A 108 -13.54 -12.25 -26.95
C ILE A 108 -12.25 -11.84 -27.66
N PRO A 109 -12.30 -11.50 -28.97
CA PRO A 109 -11.10 -11.20 -29.74
C PRO A 109 -10.41 -9.89 -29.35
N GLU A 110 -11.10 -8.97 -28.73
CA GLU A 110 -10.56 -7.69 -28.26
C GLU A 110 -9.61 -7.86 -27.06
N VAL A 111 -9.65 -9.02 -26.41
CA VAL A 111 -8.79 -9.36 -25.28
C VAL A 111 -7.94 -10.57 -25.66
N PRO A 112 -6.69 -10.36 -26.08
CA PRO A 112 -5.80 -11.43 -26.46
C PRO A 112 -5.41 -12.30 -25.26
N ASP A 113 -5.22 -13.59 -25.51
CA ASP A 113 -4.62 -14.49 -24.53
C ASP A 113 -3.18 -14.06 -24.22
N ALA A 114 -2.77 -14.24 -22.97
CA ALA A 114 -1.43 -13.90 -22.52
C ALA A 114 -0.81 -15.02 -21.68
N ASP A 115 0.50 -15.22 -21.85
CA ASP A 115 1.35 -16.08 -21.00
C ASP A 115 2.60 -15.30 -20.63
N ASN A 116 2.58 -14.70 -19.46
CA ASN A 116 3.62 -13.82 -18.97
C ASN A 116 4.31 -14.42 -17.74
N ARG A 117 5.62 -14.20 -17.63
CA ARG A 117 6.40 -14.60 -16.47
C ARG A 117 7.42 -13.53 -16.10
N VAL A 118 7.55 -13.30 -14.81
CA VAL A 118 8.58 -12.46 -14.20
C VAL A 118 9.46 -13.33 -13.31
N ASP A 119 10.76 -13.29 -13.55
CA ASP A 119 11.80 -13.80 -12.66
C ASP A 119 12.58 -12.59 -12.10
N GLU A 120 12.60 -12.44 -10.77
CA GLU A 120 13.31 -11.33 -10.12
C GLU A 120 14.22 -11.87 -9.03
N SER A 121 15.48 -11.39 -9.01
CA SER A 121 16.41 -11.60 -7.90
C SER A 121 16.87 -10.26 -7.35
N ASN A 122 16.96 -10.16 -6.04
CA ASN A 122 17.46 -8.98 -5.33
C ASN A 122 18.50 -9.41 -4.30
N ILE A 123 19.66 -8.78 -4.34
CA ILE A 123 20.71 -8.89 -3.34
C ILE A 123 20.88 -7.51 -2.72
N ALA A 124 20.76 -7.44 -1.39
CA ALA A 124 20.95 -6.21 -0.65
C ALA A 124 21.96 -6.42 0.49
N ALA A 125 22.79 -5.41 0.74
CA ALA A 125 23.68 -5.36 1.89
C ALA A 125 23.53 -4.00 2.56
N PHE A 126 23.62 -3.97 3.90
CA PHE A 126 23.49 -2.73 4.65
C PHE A 126 24.38 -2.70 5.88
N VAL A 127 24.71 -1.49 6.30
CA VAL A 127 25.33 -1.18 7.57
C VAL A 127 24.62 -0.01 8.21
N GLU A 128 24.38 -0.10 9.51
CA GLU A 128 23.73 0.95 10.30
C GLU A 128 24.49 1.10 11.63
N MET A 129 24.61 2.33 12.10
CA MET A 129 25.20 2.66 13.39
C MET A 129 24.27 3.61 14.14
N ALA A 130 23.95 3.29 15.38
CA ALA A 130 23.17 4.14 16.27
C ALA A 130 24.00 4.44 17.54
N GLN A 131 24.05 5.72 17.94
CA GLN A 131 24.82 6.21 19.09
C GLN A 131 23.97 7.14 19.95
N GLN A 132 24.17 7.07 21.27
CA GLN A 132 23.49 7.92 22.24
C GLN A 132 24.47 8.89 22.92
N PHE A 133 24.17 10.18 22.85
CA PHE A 133 24.93 11.27 23.45
C PHE A 133 24.03 12.04 24.43
N GLY A 134 23.95 11.55 25.66
CA GLY A 134 23.02 12.09 26.65
C GLY A 134 21.56 11.94 26.20
N SER A 135 20.88 13.05 25.97
CA SER A 135 19.49 13.08 25.47
C SER A 135 19.37 13.02 23.95
N LEU A 136 20.48 12.97 23.23
CA LEU A 136 20.53 12.93 21.76
C LEU A 136 20.85 11.50 21.30
N ASN A 137 20.04 10.97 20.38
CA ASN A 137 20.29 9.71 19.67
C ASN A 137 20.50 10.02 18.19
N ILE A 138 21.58 9.49 17.61
CA ILE A 138 21.91 9.64 16.20
C ILE A 138 22.08 8.26 15.60
N GLY A 139 21.35 7.98 14.54
CA GLY A 139 21.48 6.77 13.72
C GLY A 139 21.81 7.16 12.29
N VAL A 140 22.77 6.46 11.69
CA VAL A 140 23.15 6.59 10.28
C VAL A 140 23.17 5.21 9.65
N GLY A 141 22.73 5.10 8.40
CA GLY A 141 22.72 3.85 7.69
C GLY A 141 22.99 4.02 6.21
N LEU A 142 23.47 2.95 5.60
CA LEU A 142 23.68 2.84 4.18
C LEU A 142 23.27 1.44 3.72
N ARG A 143 22.41 1.36 2.70
CA ARG A 143 21.96 0.13 2.07
C ARG A 143 22.24 0.17 0.59
N TYR A 144 22.83 -0.89 0.07
CA TYR A 144 23.01 -1.15 -1.35
C TYR A 144 22.06 -2.26 -1.81
N GLU A 145 21.45 -2.11 -2.98
CA GLU A 145 20.62 -3.13 -3.61
C GLU A 145 21.02 -3.35 -5.07
N HIS A 146 21.16 -4.62 -5.43
CA HIS A 146 21.30 -5.08 -6.81
C HIS A 146 20.11 -5.94 -7.18
N VAL A 147 19.34 -5.51 -8.18
CA VAL A 147 18.11 -6.19 -8.62
C VAL A 147 18.23 -6.57 -10.07
N LYS A 148 18.01 -7.84 -10.38
CA LYS A 148 17.85 -8.35 -11.75
C LYS A 148 16.40 -8.77 -11.96
N PHE A 149 15.79 -8.21 -13.00
CA PHE A 149 14.41 -8.43 -13.39
C PHE A 149 14.38 -8.93 -14.82
N ASP A 150 13.90 -10.16 -15.04
CA ASP A 150 13.75 -10.79 -16.35
C ASP A 150 12.25 -10.99 -16.65
N TYR A 151 11.80 -10.45 -17.78
CA TYR A 151 10.42 -10.59 -18.26
C TYR A 151 10.34 -11.54 -19.43
N TYR A 152 9.39 -12.47 -19.37
CA TYR A 152 9.14 -13.44 -20.42
C TYR A 152 7.71 -13.33 -20.91
N GLU A 153 7.52 -13.45 -22.21
CA GLU A 153 6.24 -13.54 -22.86
C GLU A 153 6.22 -14.80 -23.74
N THR A 154 5.21 -15.66 -23.55
CA THR A 154 5.11 -16.96 -24.20
C THR A 154 6.41 -17.78 -24.13
N GLY A 155 7.04 -17.79 -22.94
CA GLY A 155 8.29 -18.50 -22.66
C GLY A 155 9.57 -17.87 -23.22
N ARG A 156 9.50 -16.75 -23.96
CA ARG A 156 10.66 -16.05 -24.55
C ARG A 156 11.04 -14.84 -23.72
N LEU A 157 12.33 -14.70 -23.41
CA LEU A 157 12.87 -13.53 -22.73
C LEU A 157 12.66 -12.28 -23.61
N ARG A 158 12.20 -11.21 -23.00
CA ARG A 158 12.01 -9.90 -23.63
C ARG A 158 13.05 -8.91 -23.10
N ASP A 159 14.12 -8.68 -23.83
CA ASP A 159 15.23 -7.82 -23.41
C ASP A 159 14.80 -6.38 -23.16
N GLY A 160 13.84 -5.85 -23.93
CA GLY A 160 13.33 -4.48 -23.76
C GLY A 160 12.61 -4.24 -22.44
N GLN A 161 11.99 -5.29 -21.87
CA GLN A 161 11.30 -5.26 -20.57
C GLN A 161 12.19 -5.71 -19.41
N SER A 162 13.25 -6.50 -19.70
CA SER A 162 14.19 -7.01 -18.69
C SER A 162 15.15 -5.89 -18.26
N LYS A 163 15.50 -5.83 -16.98
CA LYS A 163 16.26 -4.69 -16.40
C LYS A 163 17.14 -5.13 -15.25
N THR A 164 18.23 -4.38 -15.07
CA THR A 164 19.10 -4.50 -13.89
C THR A 164 19.21 -3.14 -13.21
N TYR A 165 19.08 -3.11 -11.90
CA TYR A 165 19.15 -1.89 -11.10
C TYR A 165 20.22 -2.01 -10.03
N ASN A 166 20.97 -0.92 -9.82
CA ASN A 166 21.88 -0.74 -8.69
C ASN A 166 21.45 0.53 -7.96
N ASN A 167 21.16 0.43 -6.67
CA ASN A 167 20.68 1.55 -5.88
C ASN A 167 21.43 1.63 -4.56
N LEU A 168 21.67 2.87 -4.10
CA LEU A 168 22.26 3.17 -2.81
C LEU A 168 21.29 4.03 -2.01
N PHE A 169 21.00 3.63 -0.78
CA PHE A 169 20.02 4.26 0.10
C PHE A 169 20.65 4.69 1.41
N PRO A 170 20.99 5.96 1.57
CA PRO A 170 21.39 6.50 2.85
C PRO A 170 20.17 6.71 3.75
N SER A 171 20.40 6.61 5.07
CA SER A 171 19.42 6.95 6.10
C SER A 171 20.07 7.72 7.25
N LEU A 172 19.28 8.61 7.84
CA LEU A 172 19.68 9.39 9.03
C LEU A 172 18.49 9.46 9.97
N ASN A 173 18.73 9.16 11.23
CA ASN A 173 17.78 9.35 12.31
C ASN A 173 18.43 10.20 13.40
N VAL A 174 17.77 11.28 13.80
CA VAL A 174 18.20 12.11 14.93
C VAL A 174 17.00 12.28 15.84
N ALA A 175 17.12 11.84 17.08
CA ALA A 175 16.09 11.99 18.10
C ALA A 175 16.66 12.66 19.34
N ALA A 176 15.94 13.62 19.90
CA ALA A 176 16.33 14.36 21.09
C ALA A 176 15.14 14.48 22.06
N GLN A 177 15.48 14.50 23.35
CA GLN A 177 14.51 14.79 24.40
C GLN A 177 15.07 15.89 25.32
N THR A 178 14.32 16.98 25.46
CA THR A 178 14.67 18.09 26.35
C THR A 178 13.45 18.44 27.21
N GLY A 179 13.51 18.07 28.48
CA GLY A 179 12.37 18.20 29.39
C GLY A 179 11.12 17.46 28.84
N PRO A 180 9.97 18.13 28.71
CA PRO A 180 8.73 17.51 28.19
C PRO A 180 8.68 17.44 26.66
N VAL A 181 9.67 17.95 25.94
CA VAL A 181 9.70 17.99 24.47
C VAL A 181 10.52 16.82 23.94
N ARG A 182 9.93 16.02 23.04
CA ARG A 182 10.61 15.00 22.22
C ARG A 182 10.57 15.44 20.77
N MET A 183 11.70 15.34 20.10
CA MET A 183 11.84 15.69 18.69
C MET A 183 12.55 14.57 17.93
N GLY A 184 12.18 14.38 16.70
CA GLY A 184 12.82 13.43 15.78
C GLY A 184 12.90 14.00 14.38
N LEU A 185 14.04 13.80 13.73
CA LEU A 185 14.26 14.08 12.32
C LEU A 185 14.74 12.80 11.66
N ASN A 186 14.03 12.36 10.64
CA ASN A 186 14.37 11.18 9.86
C ASN A 186 14.58 11.58 8.39
N TYR A 187 15.63 11.04 7.79
CA TYR A 187 15.80 11.02 6.35
C TYR A 187 15.94 9.57 5.90
N SER A 188 15.21 9.20 4.84
CA SER A 188 15.32 7.88 4.24
C SER A 188 15.18 7.91 2.73
N GLY A 189 16.09 7.20 2.06
CA GLY A 189 15.95 6.81 0.66
C GLY A 189 15.42 5.38 0.56
N LYS A 190 14.50 5.12 -0.36
CA LYS A 190 14.01 3.76 -0.66
C LYS A 190 13.45 3.64 -2.06
N THR A 191 13.36 2.40 -2.53
CA THR A 191 12.66 2.04 -3.77
C THR A 191 11.34 1.36 -3.44
N VAL A 192 10.28 1.75 -4.16
CA VAL A 192 9.02 1.03 -4.20
C VAL A 192 8.90 0.39 -5.58
N ARG A 193 8.94 -0.93 -5.63
CA ARG A 193 8.83 -1.67 -6.88
C ARG A 193 7.35 -1.85 -7.22
N PRO A 194 6.98 -1.81 -8.53
CA PRO A 194 5.62 -2.11 -8.96
C PRO A 194 5.19 -3.51 -8.49
N GLY A 195 3.90 -3.67 -8.18
CA GLY A 195 3.31 -4.99 -7.95
C GLY A 195 3.43 -5.87 -9.20
N TYR A 196 3.48 -7.18 -9.06
CA TYR A 196 3.61 -8.08 -10.21
C TYR A 196 2.44 -7.97 -11.18
N GLY A 197 1.21 -7.71 -10.69
CA GLY A 197 0.06 -7.42 -11.55
C GLY A 197 0.22 -6.14 -12.37
N GLN A 198 0.91 -5.11 -11.85
CA GLN A 198 1.19 -3.89 -12.60
C GLN A 198 2.23 -4.09 -13.71
N LEU A 199 3.05 -5.14 -13.60
CA LEU A 199 4.07 -5.52 -14.60
C LEU A 199 3.53 -6.55 -15.62
N ASP A 200 2.32 -7.07 -15.41
CA ASP A 200 1.69 -8.03 -16.32
C ASP A 200 1.13 -7.30 -17.54
N GLY A 201 1.52 -7.73 -18.73
CA GLY A 201 1.04 -7.15 -20.00
C GLY A 201 -0.30 -7.71 -20.48
N ALA A 202 -0.96 -8.58 -19.70
CA ALA A 202 -2.28 -9.10 -20.04
C ALA A 202 -3.32 -7.98 -20.05
N VAL A 203 -4.22 -8.00 -21.04
CA VAL A 203 -5.32 -7.03 -21.13
C VAL A 203 -6.54 -7.59 -20.41
N SER A 204 -7.02 -6.89 -19.40
CA SER A 204 -8.23 -7.21 -18.64
C SER A 204 -9.44 -6.45 -19.18
N TYR A 205 -10.59 -7.11 -19.19
CA TYR A 205 -11.86 -6.54 -19.59
C TYR A 205 -12.56 -5.90 -18.37
N ILE A 206 -12.87 -4.62 -18.44
CA ILE A 206 -13.70 -3.93 -17.44
C ILE A 206 -15.14 -3.80 -17.96
N ASN A 207 -15.30 -3.29 -19.18
CA ASN A 207 -16.55 -3.19 -19.92
C ASN A 207 -16.24 -2.93 -21.41
N ARG A 208 -17.27 -2.92 -22.28
CA ARG A 208 -17.08 -2.78 -23.74
C ARG A 208 -16.31 -1.55 -24.20
N LEU A 209 -16.24 -0.50 -23.40
CA LEU A 209 -15.53 0.75 -23.71
C LEU A 209 -14.26 0.93 -22.86
N THR A 210 -14.00 0.02 -21.90
CA THR A 210 -12.88 0.19 -20.99
C THR A 210 -12.17 -1.12 -20.76
N PHE A 211 -10.87 -1.11 -21.00
CA PHE A 211 -9.93 -2.19 -20.78
C PHE A 211 -8.85 -1.72 -19.80
N GLU A 212 -8.15 -2.65 -19.19
CA GLU A 212 -7.02 -2.34 -18.30
C GLU A 212 -5.86 -3.27 -18.61
N THR A 213 -4.63 -2.76 -18.52
CA THR A 213 -3.42 -3.57 -18.64
C THR A 213 -2.33 -3.07 -17.70
N GLY A 214 -1.44 -3.95 -17.29
CA GLY A 214 -0.21 -3.55 -16.65
C GLY A 214 0.79 -3.01 -17.68
N ASN A 215 2.01 -2.77 -17.21
CA ASN A 215 3.08 -2.25 -18.06
C ASN A 215 4.43 -2.88 -17.65
N PRO A 216 4.97 -3.84 -18.40
CA PRO A 216 6.25 -4.46 -18.08
C PRO A 216 7.45 -3.51 -18.22
N TYR A 217 7.26 -2.32 -18.81
CA TYR A 217 8.30 -1.29 -18.91
C TYR A 217 8.40 -0.42 -17.65
N LEU A 218 7.56 -0.60 -16.65
CA LEU A 218 7.61 0.19 -15.43
C LEU A 218 8.97 0.10 -14.73
N LYS A 219 9.44 1.26 -14.30
CA LYS A 219 10.61 1.40 -13.43
C LYS A 219 10.17 1.45 -11.97
N PRO A 220 11.00 0.97 -11.03
CA PRO A 220 10.78 1.19 -9.62
C PRO A 220 10.74 2.67 -9.26
N THR A 221 9.77 3.08 -8.47
CA THR A 221 9.69 4.43 -7.90
C THR A 221 10.79 4.63 -6.87
N LYS A 222 11.62 5.67 -7.04
CA LYS A 222 12.61 6.09 -6.03
C LYS A 222 11.99 7.16 -5.14
N MET A 223 12.08 6.97 -3.83
CA MET A 223 11.55 7.90 -2.84
C MET A 223 12.67 8.42 -1.94
N GLN A 224 12.64 9.72 -1.68
CA GLN A 224 13.48 10.36 -0.67
C GLN A 224 12.54 11.14 0.26
N THR A 225 12.57 10.80 1.54
CA THR A 225 11.66 11.37 2.54
C THR A 225 12.44 12.00 3.67
N VAL A 226 12.09 13.25 3.99
CA VAL A 226 12.47 13.92 5.23
C VAL A 226 11.22 14.02 6.10
N GLU A 227 11.31 13.54 7.33
CA GLU A 227 10.21 13.57 8.29
C GLU A 227 10.69 14.20 9.59
N TYR A 228 9.94 15.17 10.10
CA TYR A 228 10.14 15.78 11.41
C TYR A 228 8.94 15.50 12.29
N MET A 229 9.20 15.01 13.49
CA MET A 229 8.19 14.79 14.53
C MET A 229 8.55 15.58 15.79
N ALA A 230 7.57 16.19 16.39
CA ALA A 230 7.69 16.83 17.69
C ALA A 230 6.51 16.43 18.59
N GLN A 231 6.81 16.18 19.85
CA GLN A 231 5.81 15.94 20.89
C GLN A 231 6.09 16.83 22.08
N TRP A 232 5.07 17.54 22.53
CA TRP A 232 5.12 18.34 23.75
C TRP A 232 3.92 17.99 24.62
N ARG A 233 4.18 17.28 25.69
CA ARG A 233 3.12 16.76 26.58
C ARG A 233 2.07 15.97 25.77
N GLN A 234 0.83 16.44 25.70
CA GLN A 234 -0.29 15.85 24.96
C GLN A 234 -0.38 16.24 23.49
N PHE A 235 0.41 17.20 23.05
CA PHE A 235 0.40 17.69 21.66
C PHE A 235 1.48 17.02 20.82
N PHE A 236 1.21 16.80 19.55
CA PHE A 236 2.20 16.36 18.58
C PHE A 236 2.08 17.11 17.27
N ALA A 237 3.21 17.20 16.58
CA ALA A 237 3.31 17.72 15.22
C ALA A 237 4.14 16.73 14.39
N GLN A 238 3.73 16.49 13.17
CA GLN A 238 4.45 15.69 12.18
C GLN A 238 4.47 16.43 10.86
N LEU A 239 5.66 16.61 10.31
CA LEU A 239 5.89 17.21 8.99
C LEU A 239 6.63 16.19 8.15
N SER A 240 6.19 15.96 6.92
CA SER A 240 6.84 15.04 6.00
C SER A 240 6.91 15.66 4.61
N TYR A 241 8.08 15.57 3.99
CA TYR A 241 8.28 15.94 2.61
C TYR A 241 8.91 14.78 1.86
N THR A 242 8.28 14.36 0.77
CA THR A 242 8.74 13.25 -0.06
C THR A 242 8.92 13.70 -1.51
N TYR A 243 10.09 13.41 -2.05
CA TYR A 243 10.39 13.48 -3.48
C TYR A 243 10.25 12.08 -4.08
N PHE A 244 9.42 11.97 -5.13
CA PHE A 244 9.24 10.75 -5.90
C PHE A 244 9.85 10.94 -7.27
N LYS A 245 10.68 9.98 -7.70
CA LYS A 245 11.15 9.84 -9.07
C LYS A 245 10.64 8.53 -9.66
N ASP A 246 10.26 8.56 -10.93
CA ASP A 246 9.67 7.41 -11.63
C ASP A 246 8.41 6.86 -10.92
N GLY A 247 7.58 7.73 -10.31
CA GLY A 247 6.34 7.36 -9.64
C GLY A 247 5.36 6.67 -10.60
N VAL A 248 4.61 5.67 -10.12
CA VAL A 248 3.62 4.98 -10.95
C VAL A 248 2.29 5.74 -10.89
N TYR A 249 1.66 5.97 -12.04
CA TYR A 249 0.35 6.57 -12.18
C TYR A 249 -0.44 5.93 -13.34
N HIS A 250 -1.72 6.23 -13.47
CA HIS A 250 -2.57 5.66 -14.51
C HIS A 250 -2.71 6.65 -15.68
N ILE A 251 -2.61 6.14 -16.88
CA ILE A 251 -2.89 6.87 -18.12
C ILE A 251 -3.99 6.15 -18.88
N THR A 252 -4.64 6.86 -19.79
CA THR A 252 -5.62 6.31 -20.73
C THR A 252 -5.13 6.50 -22.15
N GLU A 253 -5.37 5.50 -23.00
CA GLU A 253 -5.06 5.53 -24.43
C GLU A 253 -6.25 5.00 -25.22
N PRO A 254 -6.45 5.42 -26.50
CA PRO A 254 -7.43 4.77 -27.36
C PRO A 254 -7.12 3.27 -27.53
N TYR A 255 -8.16 2.45 -27.60
CA TYR A 255 -8.03 1.00 -27.74
C TYR A 255 -9.05 0.46 -28.78
N GLY A 256 -8.67 -0.63 -29.46
CA GLY A 256 -9.45 -1.22 -30.55
C GLY A 256 -9.08 -0.63 -31.91
N ALA A 257 -9.56 -1.25 -32.99
CA ALA A 257 -9.24 -0.87 -34.36
C ALA A 257 -9.78 0.51 -34.75
N ASP A 258 -10.89 0.92 -34.18
CA ASP A 258 -11.59 2.17 -34.37
C ASP A 258 -11.21 3.26 -33.34
N GLY A 259 -10.52 2.86 -32.24
CA GLY A 259 -10.16 3.75 -31.15
C GLY A 259 -11.35 4.22 -30.30
N GLU A 260 -12.53 3.61 -30.41
CA GLU A 260 -13.72 3.97 -29.64
C GLU A 260 -13.63 3.51 -28.17
N ALA A 261 -12.90 2.44 -27.89
CA ALA A 261 -12.64 2.00 -26.53
C ALA A 261 -11.40 2.69 -25.94
N THR A 262 -11.27 2.59 -24.63
CA THR A 262 -10.16 3.15 -23.85
C THR A 262 -9.46 2.05 -23.08
N ILE A 263 -8.13 2.04 -23.11
CA ILE A 263 -7.33 1.19 -22.22
C ILE A 263 -6.67 2.03 -21.11
N ILE A 264 -6.86 1.59 -19.87
CA ILE A 264 -6.18 2.15 -18.71
C ILE A 264 -4.88 1.38 -18.54
N ARG A 265 -3.77 2.11 -18.45
CA ARG A 265 -2.44 1.54 -18.28
C ARG A 265 -1.66 2.29 -17.22
N THR A 266 -0.76 1.61 -16.52
CA THR A 266 0.20 2.26 -15.63
C THR A 266 1.40 2.79 -16.40
N ALA A 267 1.92 3.95 -15.99
CA ALA A 267 3.11 4.58 -16.55
C ALA A 267 3.97 5.18 -15.43
N ASN A 268 5.25 5.47 -15.73
CA ASN A 268 6.09 6.21 -14.80
C ASN A 268 5.93 7.71 -14.98
N LEU A 269 5.76 8.39 -13.88
CA LEU A 269 5.79 9.83 -13.73
C LEU A 269 7.23 10.26 -13.47
N ASP A 270 7.77 11.24 -14.21
CA ASP A 270 9.15 11.67 -14.05
C ASP A 270 9.47 12.07 -12.60
N HIS A 271 8.72 13.01 -12.05
CA HIS A 271 8.86 13.39 -10.65
C HIS A 271 7.59 13.99 -10.06
N ARG A 272 7.46 13.87 -8.74
CA ARG A 272 6.40 14.47 -7.93
C ARG A 272 6.95 14.84 -6.57
N HIS A 273 6.57 16.00 -6.06
CA HIS A 273 6.82 16.40 -4.67
C HIS A 273 5.53 16.23 -3.87
N TYR A 274 5.66 15.80 -2.62
CA TYR A 274 4.53 15.59 -1.74
C TYR A 274 4.85 16.06 -0.33
N PHE A 275 4.01 16.91 0.21
CA PHE A 275 4.14 17.45 1.56
C PHE A 275 2.92 17.07 2.39
N GLN A 276 3.16 16.69 3.64
CA GLN A 276 2.15 16.44 4.64
C GLN A 276 2.52 17.14 5.96
N ALA A 277 1.53 17.73 6.61
CA ALA A 277 1.66 18.25 7.95
C ALA A 277 0.45 17.81 8.78
N PHE A 278 0.70 17.24 9.95
CA PHE A 278 -0.31 16.83 10.91
C PHE A 278 -0.03 17.47 12.26
N LEU A 279 -1.06 18.00 12.88
CA LEU A 279 -1.06 18.51 14.24
C LEU A 279 -2.16 17.80 15.03
N GLY A 280 -1.89 17.44 16.25
CA GLY A 280 -2.91 16.79 17.06
C GLY A 280 -2.62 16.84 18.56
N GLY A 281 -3.61 16.38 19.31
CA GLY A 281 -3.51 16.27 20.75
C GLY A 281 -4.42 15.19 21.30
N GLN A 282 -4.00 14.59 22.42
CA GLN A 282 -4.77 13.60 23.15
C GLN A 282 -4.91 14.07 24.59
N PHE A 283 -6.15 14.15 25.07
CA PHE A 283 -6.46 14.69 26.38
C PHE A 283 -7.14 13.62 27.24
N LYS A 284 -7.13 13.85 28.54
CA LYS A 284 -7.91 13.05 29.50
C LYS A 284 -8.65 14.00 30.41
N VAL A 285 -10.00 13.99 30.34
CA VAL A 285 -10.90 14.83 31.11
C VAL A 285 -11.87 13.91 31.85
N GLY A 286 -11.50 13.53 33.06
CA GLY A 286 -12.27 12.53 33.84
C GLY A 286 -12.31 11.18 33.11
N ILE A 287 -13.52 10.73 32.76
CA ILE A 287 -13.78 9.49 32.02
C ILE A 287 -13.63 9.64 30.50
N TRP A 288 -13.54 10.86 30.01
CA TRP A 288 -13.47 11.18 28.58
C TRP A 288 -12.03 11.37 28.12
N GLN A 289 -11.66 10.71 27.00
CA GLN A 289 -10.33 10.75 26.41
C GLN A 289 -10.43 11.16 24.93
N PRO A 290 -10.60 12.46 24.63
CA PRO A 290 -10.64 12.94 23.26
C PRO A 290 -9.25 13.00 22.64
N ARG A 291 -9.18 12.72 21.34
CA ARG A 291 -8.03 12.92 20.48
C ARG A 291 -8.46 13.64 19.21
N VAL A 292 -7.77 14.71 18.87
CA VAL A 292 -8.02 15.50 17.66
C VAL A 292 -6.76 15.50 16.80
N ASN A 293 -6.89 15.25 15.51
CA ASN A 293 -5.84 15.37 14.51
C ASN A 293 -6.34 16.24 13.36
N VAL A 294 -5.53 17.20 12.95
CA VAL A 294 -5.77 18.01 11.76
C VAL A 294 -4.56 17.92 10.86
N GLY A 295 -4.79 17.65 9.58
CA GLY A 295 -3.74 17.47 8.59
C GLY A 295 -3.96 18.27 7.33
N VAL A 296 -2.88 18.65 6.68
CA VAL A 296 -2.83 19.18 5.33
C VAL A 296 -1.91 18.31 4.48
N MET A 297 -2.34 18.00 3.26
CA MET A 297 -1.60 17.23 2.27
C MET A 297 -1.55 18.02 0.97
N LYS A 298 -0.37 18.13 0.36
CA LYS A 298 -0.20 18.86 -0.89
C LYS A 298 0.82 18.15 -1.76
N GLN A 299 0.49 17.98 -3.02
CA GLN A 299 1.44 17.59 -4.05
C GLN A 299 1.78 18.77 -4.96
N TRP A 300 2.91 18.67 -5.64
CA TRP A 300 3.26 19.50 -6.77
C TRP A 300 3.46 18.57 -7.96
N LEU A 301 2.50 18.65 -8.87
CA LEU A 301 2.42 17.82 -10.07
C LEU A 301 1.73 18.62 -11.18
N SER A 302 2.26 18.51 -12.37
CA SER A 302 1.65 19.06 -13.59
C SER A 302 1.73 18.00 -14.69
N LEU A 303 0.60 17.72 -15.34
CA LEU A 303 0.51 16.71 -16.41
C LEU A 303 -0.27 17.28 -17.60
N PRO A 304 0.01 16.79 -18.82
CA PRO A 304 -0.86 17.09 -19.96
C PRO A 304 -2.24 16.47 -19.76
N VAL A 305 -3.28 17.25 -20.03
CA VAL A 305 -4.69 16.84 -20.03
C VAL A 305 -5.37 17.57 -21.20
N ASN A 306 -5.90 16.83 -22.16
CA ASN A 306 -6.49 17.37 -23.39
C ASN A 306 -5.53 18.31 -24.15
N GLY A 307 -4.23 17.99 -24.20
CA GLY A 307 -3.22 18.80 -24.86
C GLY A 307 -2.75 20.04 -24.09
N GLU A 308 -3.31 20.33 -22.91
CA GLU A 308 -2.93 21.45 -22.05
C GLU A 308 -2.26 20.99 -20.76
N THR A 309 -1.36 21.80 -20.21
CA THR A 309 -0.72 21.48 -18.92
C THR A 309 -1.63 21.82 -17.75
N MET A 310 -2.13 20.80 -17.08
CA MET A 310 -2.97 20.94 -15.89
C MET A 310 -2.13 20.83 -14.60
N LYS A 311 -2.28 21.81 -13.69
CA LYS A 311 -1.66 21.81 -12.35
C LYS A 311 -2.57 21.08 -11.35
N MET A 312 -2.04 20.04 -10.69
CA MET A 312 -2.74 19.19 -9.73
C MET A 312 -2.21 19.45 -8.30
N ASN A 313 -2.23 20.71 -7.87
CA ASN A 313 -1.48 21.19 -6.70
C ASN A 313 -2.36 21.65 -5.54
N ASN A 314 -3.68 21.57 -5.63
CA ASN A 314 -4.57 22.03 -4.57
C ASN A 314 -4.38 21.20 -3.31
N PRO A 315 -4.22 21.81 -2.14
CA PRO A 315 -4.09 21.08 -0.89
C PRO A 315 -5.37 20.35 -0.52
N GLY A 316 -5.23 19.20 0.12
CA GLY A 316 -6.28 18.47 0.80
C GLY A 316 -6.16 18.61 2.32
N PHE A 317 -7.27 18.55 3.01
CA PHE A 317 -7.34 18.63 4.48
C PHE A 317 -7.96 17.36 5.05
N LEU A 318 -7.47 16.93 6.19
CA LEU A 318 -8.00 15.82 6.97
C LEU A 318 -8.28 16.31 8.39
N VAL A 319 -9.47 16.03 8.89
CA VAL A 319 -9.83 16.23 10.30
C VAL A 319 -10.30 14.91 10.88
N GLN A 320 -9.72 14.51 11.99
CA GLN A 320 -10.12 13.31 12.73
C GLN A 320 -10.40 13.71 14.18
N TRP A 321 -11.54 13.30 14.68
CA TRP A 321 -11.94 13.47 16.06
C TRP A 321 -12.35 12.12 16.64
N MET A 322 -11.51 11.57 17.51
CA MET A 322 -11.70 10.29 18.15
C MET A 322 -12.02 10.51 19.63
N ASN A 323 -13.03 9.83 20.11
CA ASN A 323 -13.48 9.96 21.50
C ASN A 323 -13.58 8.59 22.12
N ALA A 324 -12.93 8.40 23.27
CA ALA A 324 -13.11 7.25 24.10
C ALA A 324 -13.67 7.70 25.46
N VAL A 325 -14.75 7.07 25.89
CA VAL A 325 -15.38 7.30 27.19
C VAL A 325 -15.36 6.01 27.97
N HIS A 326 -14.71 6.03 29.13
CA HIS A 326 -14.67 4.90 30.05
C HIS A 326 -15.83 5.02 31.04
N LEU A 327 -16.90 4.30 30.77
CA LEU A 327 -18.12 4.27 31.57
C LEU A 327 -17.97 3.33 32.78
N PRO A 328 -18.87 3.40 33.79
CA PRO A 328 -18.93 2.42 34.85
C PRO A 328 -19.04 0.98 34.34
N TYR A 329 -18.65 0.02 35.17
CA TYR A 329 -18.63 -1.41 34.85
C TYR A 329 -17.68 -1.79 33.70
N ASP A 330 -16.62 -1.02 33.51
CA ASP A 330 -15.55 -1.26 32.50
C ASP A 330 -16.09 -1.30 31.07
N ILE A 331 -17.07 -0.45 30.76
CA ILE A 331 -17.63 -0.27 29.43
C ILE A 331 -16.88 0.86 28.73
N TRP A 332 -16.40 0.60 27.52
CA TRP A 332 -15.79 1.61 26.66
C TRP A 332 -16.74 1.99 25.53
N LEU A 333 -17.05 3.25 25.44
CA LEU A 333 -17.75 3.85 24.30
C LEU A 333 -16.75 4.66 23.49
N ASN A 334 -16.59 4.32 22.21
CA ASN A 334 -15.82 5.12 21.26
C ASN A 334 -16.75 5.73 20.21
N VAL A 335 -16.57 7.00 19.90
CA VAL A 335 -17.25 7.68 18.82
C VAL A 335 -16.19 8.46 18.02
N ASP A 336 -15.98 8.05 16.79
CA ASP A 336 -14.93 8.57 15.95
C ASP A 336 -15.55 9.24 14.72
N ALA A 337 -15.13 10.47 14.43
CA ALA A 337 -15.52 11.21 13.24
C ALA A 337 -14.29 11.54 12.38
N GLN A 338 -14.42 11.41 11.07
CA GLN A 338 -13.40 11.81 10.11
C GLN A 338 -14.04 12.57 8.96
N LEU A 339 -13.35 13.62 8.51
CA LEU A 339 -13.67 14.38 7.32
C LEU A 339 -12.42 14.55 6.47
N MET A 340 -12.52 14.32 5.17
CA MET A 340 -11.47 14.55 4.20
C MET A 340 -11.96 15.48 3.10
N SER A 341 -11.27 16.57 2.86
CA SER A 341 -11.61 17.48 1.77
C SER A 341 -11.23 16.87 0.42
N ARG A 342 -11.72 17.49 -0.65
CA ARG A 342 -11.26 17.20 -2.00
C ARG A 342 -9.74 17.31 -2.07
N SER A 343 -9.07 16.28 -2.57
CA SER A 343 -7.61 16.19 -2.60
C SER A 343 -7.15 15.49 -3.87
N TRP A 344 -5.87 15.64 -4.19
CA TRP A 344 -5.21 14.97 -5.28
C TRP A 344 -4.34 13.84 -4.76
N ASP A 345 -4.31 12.74 -5.50
CA ASP A 345 -3.30 11.70 -5.42
C ASP A 345 -2.87 11.32 -6.84
N ASN A 346 -1.64 11.68 -7.21
CA ASN A 346 -1.18 11.66 -8.60
C ASN A 346 -2.15 12.45 -9.51
N ASN A 347 -2.65 11.84 -10.57
CA ASN A 347 -3.63 12.40 -11.49
C ASN A 347 -5.09 12.08 -11.12
N MET A 348 -5.31 11.51 -9.94
CA MET A 348 -6.66 11.26 -9.42
C MET A 348 -7.06 12.35 -8.43
N LYS A 349 -8.28 12.86 -8.59
CA LYS A 349 -8.87 13.85 -7.71
C LYS A 349 -10.08 13.28 -6.99
N LEU A 350 -10.10 13.38 -5.68
CA LEU A 350 -11.32 13.17 -4.90
C LEU A 350 -12.30 14.30 -5.20
N SER A 351 -13.44 13.98 -5.82
CA SER A 351 -14.39 14.99 -6.33
C SER A 351 -15.43 15.42 -5.30
N ASN A 352 -15.65 14.64 -4.24
CA ASN A 352 -16.52 14.95 -3.12
C ASN A 352 -15.73 15.16 -1.83
N THR A 353 -16.40 15.42 -0.73
CA THR A 353 -15.83 15.57 0.62
C THR A 353 -16.40 14.43 1.49
N PRO A 354 -15.78 13.24 1.49
CA PRO A 354 -16.26 12.13 2.30
C PRO A 354 -16.03 12.44 3.79
N TRP A 355 -17.04 12.08 4.57
CA TRP A 355 -16.95 12.08 6.03
C TRP A 355 -17.67 10.88 6.58
N HIS A 356 -17.33 10.46 7.80
CA HIS A 356 -18.03 9.38 8.46
C HIS A 356 -17.96 9.53 9.97
N VAL A 357 -18.93 8.95 10.63
CA VAL A 357 -18.96 8.76 12.07
C VAL A 357 -19.14 7.28 12.35
N ASN A 358 -18.26 6.75 13.19
CA ASN A 358 -18.32 5.37 13.68
C ASN A 358 -18.59 5.39 15.18
N ALA A 359 -19.34 4.39 15.68
CA ALA A 359 -19.52 4.19 17.10
C ALA A 359 -19.18 2.75 17.47
N LYS A 360 -18.53 2.57 18.61
CA LYS A 360 -18.13 1.25 19.11
C LYS A 360 -18.34 1.17 20.63
N ILE A 361 -19.01 0.11 21.08
CA ILE A 361 -19.13 -0.24 22.49
C ILE A 361 -18.34 -1.52 22.71
N TYR A 362 -17.48 -1.49 23.70
CA TYR A 362 -16.66 -2.63 24.10
C TYR A 362 -16.86 -2.92 25.59
N LYS A 363 -16.96 -4.21 25.93
CA LYS A 363 -16.93 -4.67 27.31
C LYS A 363 -16.16 -5.97 27.42
N GLY A 364 -15.26 -6.04 28.40
CA GLY A 364 -14.58 -7.25 28.84
C GLY A 364 -15.34 -7.95 29.98
N PHE A 365 -15.33 -9.26 29.95
CA PHE A 365 -15.88 -10.15 30.97
C PHE A 365 -14.82 -11.19 31.32
N LEU A 366 -14.98 -11.86 32.48
CA LEU A 366 -14.10 -12.94 32.91
C LEU A 366 -12.61 -12.54 32.91
N ASN A 367 -12.30 -11.42 33.54
CA ASN A 367 -10.96 -10.83 33.52
C ASN A 367 -10.39 -10.63 32.08
N ASN A 368 -11.23 -10.15 31.16
CA ASN A 368 -10.93 -9.95 29.74
C ASN A 368 -10.67 -11.24 28.94
N ALA A 369 -10.99 -12.43 29.50
CA ALA A 369 -10.99 -13.66 28.72
C ALA A 369 -12.09 -13.66 27.67
N LEU A 370 -13.27 -13.11 28.00
CA LEU A 370 -14.38 -12.90 27.06
C LEU A 370 -14.53 -11.40 26.79
N SER A 371 -14.59 -10.97 25.53
CA SER A 371 -14.94 -9.60 25.18
C SER A 371 -16.09 -9.56 24.18
N VAL A 372 -16.93 -8.55 24.34
CA VAL A 372 -18.06 -8.24 23.46
C VAL A 372 -17.82 -6.86 22.87
N THR A 373 -17.86 -6.77 21.55
CA THR A 373 -17.73 -5.50 20.82
C THR A 373 -18.92 -5.35 19.88
N LEU A 374 -19.67 -4.27 20.03
CA LEU A 374 -20.66 -3.82 19.06
C LEU A 374 -20.10 -2.60 18.33
N GLU A 375 -19.94 -2.69 17.02
CA GLU A 375 -19.41 -1.62 16.18
C GLU A 375 -20.42 -1.26 15.10
N ALA A 376 -20.69 0.05 14.95
CA ALA A 376 -21.48 0.61 13.86
C ALA A 376 -20.60 1.54 13.07
N LYS A 377 -20.39 1.25 11.78
CA LYS A 377 -19.57 2.04 10.86
C LYS A 377 -20.45 2.89 9.97
N ASP A 378 -19.93 4.08 9.62
CA ASP A 378 -20.53 5.03 8.69
C ASP A 378 -22.01 5.27 8.98
N LEU A 379 -22.33 5.69 10.21
CA LEU A 379 -23.70 5.86 10.73
C LEU A 379 -24.60 6.67 9.80
N PHE A 380 -24.03 7.62 9.06
CA PHE A 380 -24.73 8.55 8.18
C PHE A 380 -24.64 8.18 6.69
N ASN A 381 -23.97 7.06 6.34
CA ASN A 381 -23.76 6.62 4.95
C ASN A 381 -23.12 7.70 4.06
N SER A 382 -22.10 8.37 4.58
CA SER A 382 -21.46 9.55 3.97
C SER A 382 -19.98 9.33 3.61
N SER A 383 -19.45 8.12 3.84
CA SER A 383 -18.05 7.76 3.58
C SER A 383 -17.72 7.57 2.08
N ARG A 384 -18.73 7.68 1.20
CA ARG A 384 -18.56 7.50 -0.25
C ARG A 384 -17.45 8.39 -0.81
N ARG A 385 -16.61 7.80 -1.65
CA ARG A 385 -15.51 8.49 -2.34
C ARG A 385 -15.75 8.45 -3.84
N ASP A 386 -16.02 9.61 -4.43
CA ASP A 386 -16.11 9.80 -5.87
C ASP A 386 -14.76 10.33 -6.37
N MET A 387 -14.24 9.76 -7.45
CA MET A 387 -12.93 10.12 -7.99
C MET A 387 -13.01 10.50 -9.46
N ILE A 388 -12.13 11.39 -9.87
CA ILE A 388 -11.91 11.74 -11.26
C ILE A 388 -10.44 11.46 -11.56
N MET A 389 -10.19 10.61 -12.55
CA MET A 389 -8.86 10.39 -13.11
C MET A 389 -8.69 11.27 -14.34
N TYR A 390 -7.64 12.07 -14.34
CA TYR A 390 -7.29 12.95 -15.45
C TYR A 390 -6.16 12.32 -16.26
N SER A 391 -6.36 12.21 -17.56
CA SER A 391 -5.36 11.76 -18.52
C SER A 391 -5.46 12.62 -19.77
N ASP A 392 -4.45 12.55 -20.62
CA ASP A 392 -4.40 13.39 -21.84
C ASP A 392 -5.53 13.05 -22.82
N ALA A 393 -5.81 11.77 -23.01
CA ALA A 393 -6.82 11.34 -23.98
C ALA A 393 -8.25 11.33 -23.44
N VAL A 394 -8.47 10.83 -22.21
CA VAL A 394 -9.80 10.61 -21.65
C VAL A 394 -9.82 10.89 -20.15
N GLN A 395 -10.87 11.59 -19.70
CA GLN A 395 -11.16 11.77 -18.29
C GLN A 395 -12.15 10.70 -17.81
N ILE A 396 -11.78 9.94 -16.78
CA ILE A 396 -12.66 8.93 -16.20
C ILE A 396 -13.27 9.45 -14.90
N VAL A 397 -14.60 9.50 -14.84
CA VAL A 397 -15.36 9.88 -13.65
C VAL A 397 -15.93 8.63 -13.01
N GLN A 398 -15.44 8.29 -11.83
CA GLN A 398 -15.93 7.16 -11.04
C GLN A 398 -16.78 7.66 -9.87
N LYS A 399 -18.04 7.30 -9.88
CA LYS A 399 -18.97 7.52 -8.77
C LYS A 399 -19.20 6.19 -8.06
N ASN A 400 -18.88 6.14 -6.77
CA ASN A 400 -19.03 4.93 -5.98
C ASN A 400 -20.36 4.96 -5.24
N PHE A 401 -21.24 3.98 -5.48
CA PHE A 401 -22.56 3.87 -4.85
C PHE A 401 -22.60 2.80 -3.75
N SER A 402 -21.48 2.15 -3.43
CA SER A 402 -21.44 1.20 -2.33
C SER A 402 -21.71 1.87 -0.98
N THR A 403 -22.48 1.23 -0.13
CA THR A 403 -22.69 1.68 1.25
C THR A 403 -21.51 1.22 2.13
N GLY A 404 -20.94 2.16 2.89
CA GLY A 404 -19.96 1.85 3.95
C GLY A 404 -20.63 1.47 5.26
N ARG A 405 -21.95 1.63 5.36
CA ARG A 405 -22.71 1.39 6.60
C ARG A 405 -22.73 -0.09 6.96
N SER A 406 -22.32 -0.40 8.16
CA SER A 406 -22.38 -1.76 8.70
C SER A 406 -22.53 -1.75 10.21
N VAL A 407 -23.16 -2.79 10.73
CA VAL A 407 -23.21 -3.08 12.17
C VAL A 407 -22.61 -4.47 12.38
N MET A 408 -21.65 -4.58 13.29
CA MET A 408 -20.94 -5.82 13.57
C MET A 408 -20.92 -6.08 15.06
N LEU A 409 -21.35 -7.29 15.46
CA LEU A 409 -21.18 -7.83 16.79
C LEU A 409 -20.03 -8.82 16.77
N THR A 410 -19.01 -8.56 17.60
CA THR A 410 -17.87 -9.46 17.77
C THR A 410 -17.86 -10.02 19.18
N LEU A 411 -17.86 -11.33 19.28
CA LEU A 411 -17.63 -12.08 20.52
C LEU A 411 -16.24 -12.72 20.42
N GLN A 412 -15.36 -12.40 21.35
CA GLN A 412 -14.02 -12.98 21.38
C GLN A 412 -13.79 -13.66 22.74
N TYR A 413 -13.50 -14.94 22.71
CA TYR A 413 -13.08 -15.70 23.88
C TYR A 413 -11.63 -16.16 23.74
N ARG A 414 -10.81 -15.80 24.71
CA ARG A 414 -9.39 -16.16 24.78
C ARG A 414 -9.25 -17.30 25.79
N PHE A 415 -8.88 -18.47 25.33
CA PHE A 415 -8.57 -19.63 26.15
C PHE A 415 -7.16 -20.11 25.82
N ASN A 416 -6.52 -20.73 26.80
CA ASN A 416 -5.20 -21.36 26.64
C ASN A 416 -4.18 -20.50 25.86
N THR A 417 -4.06 -19.22 26.26
CA THR A 417 -3.12 -18.28 25.62
C THR A 417 -1.70 -18.63 26.04
N THR A 418 -1.08 -19.60 25.38
CA THR A 418 0.37 -19.71 25.32
C THR A 418 0.87 -18.53 24.51
N ARG A 419 1.73 -17.72 25.09
CA ARG A 419 2.42 -16.67 24.34
C ARG A 419 3.27 -17.36 23.28
N ASP A 420 2.85 -17.21 22.04
CA ASP A 420 3.66 -17.63 20.91
C ASP A 420 4.97 -16.84 20.95
N ARG A 421 6.10 -17.56 21.08
CA ARG A 421 7.43 -16.93 21.20
C ARG A 421 8.15 -16.85 19.86
N TYR A 422 7.40 -16.77 18.77
CA TYR A 422 8.01 -16.51 17.48
C TYR A 422 8.81 -15.18 17.54
N ARG A 423 10.12 -15.26 17.28
CA ARG A 423 11.05 -14.12 17.34
C ARG A 423 11.63 -13.77 15.97
N GLY A 424 11.20 -14.45 14.92
CA GLY A 424 11.69 -14.18 13.58
C GLY A 424 11.20 -12.82 13.07
N THR A 425 12.05 -12.08 12.36
CA THR A 425 11.72 -10.80 11.72
C THR A 425 11.20 -10.99 10.30
N GLY A 426 11.32 -12.21 9.74
CA GLY A 426 11.00 -12.57 8.37
C GLY A 426 11.99 -12.02 7.35
N ALA A 427 12.08 -12.67 6.20
CA ALA A 427 12.84 -12.24 5.04
C ALA A 427 11.91 -11.94 3.86
N GLY A 428 12.33 -11.10 2.90
CA GLY A 428 11.58 -10.80 1.68
C GLY A 428 10.21 -10.14 1.92
N ASN A 429 10.04 -9.36 2.98
CA ASN A 429 8.76 -8.75 3.32
C ASN A 429 8.30 -7.74 2.25
N SER A 430 9.23 -7.07 1.57
CA SER A 430 8.97 -6.17 0.45
C SER A 430 8.36 -6.94 -0.73
N GLU A 431 8.93 -8.07 -1.08
CA GLU A 431 8.49 -8.90 -2.19
C GLU A 431 7.15 -9.58 -1.91
N LYS A 432 6.94 -10.06 -0.66
CA LYS A 432 5.65 -10.64 -0.23
C LYS A 432 4.48 -9.68 -0.43
N SER A 433 4.68 -8.40 -0.27
CA SER A 433 3.63 -7.38 -0.42
C SER A 433 3.27 -7.06 -1.88
N ARG A 434 4.01 -7.59 -2.86
CA ARG A 434 3.85 -7.35 -4.30
C ARG A 434 3.04 -8.41 -5.03
N PHE A 435 2.77 -9.55 -4.36
CA PHE A 435 1.97 -10.65 -4.88
C PHE A 435 0.44 -10.36 -4.86
#